data_df3526ce53f857963cd0533add4435d6
#
_entry.id   df3526ce53f857963cd0533add4435d6
#
_cell.length_a   1.000
_cell.length_b   1.000
_cell.length_c   1.000
_cell.angle_alpha   90.00
_cell.angle_beta   90.00
_cell.angle_gamma   90.00
#
_symmetry.space_group_name_H-M   'P 1'
#
loop_
_entity.id
_entity.type
_entity.pdbx_description
1 polymer ?
#
loop_
_entity_poly.entity_id
_entity_poly.type
_entity_poly.pdbx_seq_one_letter_code
_entity_poly.pdbx_strand_id
1 'polypeptide(L)'
;MATRSTIMDTNSFRPEMAAALDPETRKLTEERDVLGPAYRLFYRNPVHLVKGRGSHLWDADGEEYLDVYNNVASVGHCHPRVVDALTQQASMLNTHTRYLHENILHYAEDILSTMPDELDRIMFQCTGSEANDLAIRVAQTYTGGEGVIVTSEAYHGNSALTSKLSPALGTAQTLGLTMRMIPTPDTYRLVIDGKPAAECAAEEFGNWMAGEVRKAVADMERHGIKFAALLADSIFSSDGVYPDPVGYLKPVID
;
A
#
# COMPACT_ATOMS: atom_id res chain seq x y z
N MET A 1 1.52 24.12 15.24
CA MET A 1 1.55 22.65 15.23
C MET A 1 2.82 22.22 14.54
N ALA A 2 3.66 21.39 15.15
CA ALA A 2 4.83 20.86 14.47
C ALA A 2 4.33 19.98 13.30
N THR A 3 4.73 20.30 12.09
CA THR A 3 4.44 19.48 10.91
C THR A 3 5.12 18.12 11.12
N ARG A 4 4.34 17.04 11.12
CA ARG A 4 4.87 15.69 11.23
C ARG A 4 5.79 15.44 10.04
N SER A 5 7.07 15.18 10.29
CA SER A 5 8.06 14.88 9.25
C SER A 5 7.77 13.48 8.70
N THR A 6 7.65 13.36 7.39
CA THR A 6 7.55 12.06 6.70
C THR A 6 8.95 11.56 6.33
N ILE A 7 9.07 10.27 5.99
CA ILE A 7 10.33 9.70 5.49
C ILE A 7 10.80 10.42 4.21
N MET A 8 9.87 10.88 3.39
CA MET A 8 10.18 11.66 2.18
C MET A 8 10.75 13.04 2.50
N ASP A 9 10.42 13.63 3.65
CA ASP A 9 10.96 14.93 4.05
C ASP A 9 12.42 14.84 4.51
N THR A 10 12.83 13.66 4.95
CA THR A 10 14.21 13.42 5.45
C THR A 10 15.14 12.85 4.39
N ASN A 11 14.61 12.14 3.38
CA ASN A 11 15.39 11.37 2.40
C ASN A 11 15.06 11.69 0.94
N SER A 12 14.40 12.82 0.64
CA SER A 12 14.16 13.23 -0.74
C SER A 12 15.19 14.24 -1.24
N PHE A 13 15.40 14.22 -2.56
CA PHE A 13 16.09 15.30 -3.26
C PHE A 13 15.30 16.61 -3.11
N ARG A 14 16.03 17.70 -3.00
CA ARG A 14 15.48 19.06 -3.02
C ARG A 14 16.19 19.90 -4.08
N PRO A 15 15.51 20.82 -4.77
CA PRO A 15 16.10 21.62 -5.86
C PRO A 15 17.40 22.34 -5.48
N GLU A 16 17.50 22.81 -4.23
CA GLU A 16 18.72 23.48 -3.71
C GLU A 16 19.95 22.56 -3.62
N MET A 17 19.76 21.24 -3.70
CA MET A 17 20.84 20.25 -3.72
C MET A 17 21.42 20.05 -5.13
N ALA A 18 20.75 20.54 -6.18
CA ALA A 18 21.13 20.33 -7.58
C ALA A 18 22.57 20.82 -7.90
N ALA A 19 23.02 21.85 -7.20
CA ALA A 19 24.38 22.39 -7.40
C ALA A 19 25.51 21.40 -7.05
N ALA A 20 25.23 20.43 -6.19
CA ALA A 20 26.20 19.41 -5.76
C ALA A 20 26.20 18.15 -6.66
N LEU A 21 25.24 18.03 -7.57
CA LEU A 21 25.15 16.88 -8.48
C LEU A 21 26.17 17.01 -9.61
N ASP A 22 26.59 15.85 -10.14
CA ASP A 22 27.31 15.79 -11.40
C ASP A 22 26.47 16.37 -12.55
N PRO A 23 27.09 16.79 -13.68
CA PRO A 23 26.37 17.48 -14.75
C PRO A 23 25.25 16.66 -15.41
N GLU A 24 25.41 15.33 -15.52
CA GLU A 24 24.43 14.45 -16.16
C GLU A 24 23.21 14.25 -15.26
N THR A 25 23.42 13.89 -14.00
CA THR A 25 22.35 13.76 -13.00
C THR A 25 21.60 15.07 -12.81
N ARG A 26 22.30 16.22 -12.79
CA ARG A 26 21.67 17.54 -12.74
C ARG A 26 20.76 17.77 -13.93
N LYS A 27 21.25 17.51 -15.15
CA LYS A 27 20.45 17.65 -16.38
C LYS A 27 19.18 16.81 -16.32
N LEU A 28 19.27 15.54 -15.90
CA LEU A 28 18.10 14.66 -15.76
C LEU A 28 17.11 15.15 -14.69
N THR A 29 17.61 15.73 -13.59
CA THR A 29 16.71 16.31 -12.56
C THR A 29 15.99 17.56 -13.08
N GLU A 30 16.63 18.38 -13.90
CA GLU A 30 16.02 19.54 -14.56
C GLU A 30 15.00 19.10 -15.63
N GLU A 31 15.33 18.14 -16.49
CA GLU A 31 14.43 17.58 -17.50
C GLU A 31 13.19 16.90 -16.88
N ARG A 32 13.34 16.35 -15.66
CA ARG A 32 12.25 15.73 -14.92
C ARG A 32 11.17 16.71 -14.46
N ASP A 33 11.40 18.01 -14.50
CA ASP A 33 10.43 19.03 -14.10
C ASP A 33 9.09 18.92 -14.88
N VAL A 34 9.12 18.33 -16.07
CA VAL A 34 7.92 18.01 -16.86
C VAL A 34 6.93 17.06 -16.14
N LEU A 35 7.39 16.31 -15.12
CA LEU A 35 6.53 15.42 -14.34
C LEU A 35 5.84 16.16 -13.18
N GLY A 36 6.23 17.41 -12.92
CA GLY A 36 5.71 18.24 -11.84
C GLY A 36 6.23 17.85 -10.44
N PRO A 37 5.96 18.69 -9.44
CA PRO A 37 6.59 18.60 -8.12
C PRO A 37 6.06 17.44 -7.25
N ALA A 38 4.95 16.80 -7.63
CA ALA A 38 4.38 15.70 -6.87
C ALA A 38 5.24 14.42 -6.91
N TYR A 39 5.99 14.21 -7.99
CA TYR A 39 6.88 13.07 -8.15
C TYR A 39 8.26 13.34 -7.54
N ARG A 40 8.35 13.34 -6.22
CA ARG A 40 9.62 13.58 -5.52
C ARG A 40 10.61 12.43 -5.75
N LEU A 41 11.88 12.79 -5.98
CA LEU A 41 12.96 11.82 -6.06
C LEU A 41 13.39 11.37 -4.67
N PHE A 42 13.71 10.09 -4.53
CA PHE A 42 14.40 9.55 -3.36
C PHE A 42 15.85 10.00 -3.36
N TYR A 43 16.42 10.03 -2.16
CA TYR A 43 17.82 10.32 -1.84
C TYR A 43 18.25 11.75 -2.14
N ARG A 44 19.17 12.25 -1.34
CA ARG A 44 19.79 13.57 -1.52
C ARG A 44 20.62 13.64 -2.80
N ASN A 45 21.21 12.49 -3.18
CA ASN A 45 21.85 12.26 -4.46
C ASN A 45 21.00 11.23 -5.23
N PRO A 46 20.15 11.67 -6.16
CA PRO A 46 19.28 10.76 -6.92
C PRO A 46 20.10 9.77 -7.73
N VAL A 47 19.64 8.53 -7.80
CA VAL A 47 20.31 7.46 -8.54
C VAL A 47 19.71 7.31 -9.93
N HIS A 48 20.55 7.34 -10.96
CA HIS A 48 20.16 7.10 -12.35
C HIS A 48 20.23 5.61 -12.67
N LEU A 49 19.19 4.85 -12.36
CA LEU A 49 19.13 3.40 -12.60
C LEU A 49 18.91 3.09 -14.08
N VAL A 50 19.74 2.19 -14.64
CA VAL A 50 19.68 1.80 -16.05
C VAL A 50 19.50 0.29 -16.27
N LYS A 51 19.70 -0.56 -15.23
CA LYS A 51 19.63 -2.00 -15.33
C LYS A 51 19.16 -2.64 -14.04
N GLY A 52 18.40 -3.72 -14.15
CA GLY A 52 18.03 -4.56 -13.01
C GLY A 52 18.10 -6.05 -13.37
N ARG A 53 18.50 -6.89 -12.40
CA ARG A 53 18.48 -8.35 -12.53
C ARG A 53 18.36 -9.01 -11.15
N GLY A 54 17.34 -9.82 -10.96
CA GLY A 54 17.09 -10.43 -9.65
C GLY A 54 16.87 -9.35 -8.59
N SER A 55 17.63 -9.38 -7.51
CA SER A 55 17.60 -8.37 -6.46
C SER A 55 18.67 -7.27 -6.60
N HIS A 56 19.28 -7.13 -7.76
CA HIS A 56 20.35 -6.16 -8.01
C HIS A 56 19.95 -5.13 -9.05
N LEU A 57 20.42 -3.90 -8.84
CA LEU A 57 20.26 -2.76 -9.75
C LEU A 57 21.64 -2.19 -10.10
N TRP A 58 21.74 -1.54 -11.25
CA TRP A 58 22.94 -0.81 -11.68
C TRP A 58 22.57 0.57 -12.16
N ASP A 59 23.37 1.53 -11.77
CA ASP A 59 23.26 2.89 -12.28
C ASP A 59 24.01 3.07 -13.62
N ALA A 60 23.97 4.30 -14.12
CA ALA A 60 24.61 4.67 -15.38
C ALA A 60 26.15 4.60 -15.31
N ASP A 61 26.75 4.73 -14.14
CA ASP A 61 28.19 4.60 -13.91
C ASP A 61 28.63 3.13 -13.74
N GLY A 62 27.67 2.21 -13.67
CA GLY A 62 27.90 0.77 -13.52
C GLY A 62 28.04 0.32 -12.08
N GLU A 63 27.75 1.19 -11.11
CA GLU A 63 27.74 0.82 -9.69
C GLU A 63 26.56 -0.12 -9.41
N GLU A 64 26.82 -1.16 -8.63
CA GLU A 64 25.85 -2.19 -8.27
C GLU A 64 25.23 -1.93 -6.92
N TYR A 65 23.90 -2.00 -6.85
CA TYR A 65 23.11 -1.83 -5.64
C TYR A 65 22.31 -3.09 -5.34
N LEU A 66 22.26 -3.50 -4.08
CA LEU A 66 21.28 -4.47 -3.60
C LEU A 66 19.94 -3.75 -3.42
N ASP A 67 18.92 -4.17 -4.18
CA ASP A 67 17.58 -3.62 -4.08
C ASP A 67 16.82 -4.21 -2.89
N VAL A 68 16.67 -3.42 -1.84
CA VAL A 68 15.89 -3.76 -0.64
C VAL A 68 14.63 -2.92 -0.51
N TYR A 69 14.26 -2.19 -1.57
CA TYR A 69 13.12 -1.26 -1.57
C TYR A 69 12.03 -1.62 -2.59
N ASN A 70 12.41 -1.93 -3.85
CA ASN A 70 11.43 -2.09 -4.92
C ASN A 70 10.55 -3.33 -4.71
N ASN A 71 9.26 -3.08 -4.46
CA ASN A 71 8.24 -4.12 -4.25
C ASN A 71 7.47 -4.50 -5.54
N VAL A 72 7.69 -3.78 -6.64
CA VAL A 72 7.02 -4.04 -7.94
C VAL A 72 7.54 -5.31 -8.59
N ALA A 73 8.82 -5.59 -8.47
CA ALA A 73 9.47 -6.77 -9.03
C ALA A 73 9.49 -7.93 -8.00
N SER A 74 8.33 -8.44 -7.59
CA SER A 74 8.16 -9.42 -6.50
C SER A 74 8.99 -10.70 -6.65
N VAL A 75 9.34 -11.12 -7.89
CA VAL A 75 10.21 -12.26 -8.19
C VAL A 75 11.59 -11.83 -8.71
N GLY A 76 11.94 -10.57 -8.51
CA GLY A 76 13.17 -9.95 -8.98
C GLY A 76 13.06 -9.31 -10.36
N HIS A 77 13.96 -8.35 -10.59
CA HIS A 77 14.02 -7.60 -11.85
C HIS A 77 14.32 -8.51 -13.03
N CYS A 78 13.60 -8.30 -14.14
CA CYS A 78 13.81 -8.97 -15.42
C CYS A 78 13.79 -10.50 -15.30
N HIS A 79 12.91 -11.06 -14.47
CA HIS A 79 12.79 -12.52 -14.33
C HIS A 79 12.45 -13.15 -15.69
N PRO A 80 13.26 -14.08 -16.22
CA PRO A 80 13.16 -14.53 -17.61
C PRO A 80 11.79 -15.13 -17.92
N ARG A 81 11.23 -15.97 -17.07
CA ARG A 81 9.89 -16.54 -17.29
C ARG A 81 8.78 -15.49 -17.39
N VAL A 82 8.88 -14.39 -16.61
CA VAL A 82 7.90 -13.28 -16.66
C VAL A 82 8.06 -12.50 -17.95
N VAL A 83 9.31 -12.18 -18.34
CA VAL A 83 9.61 -11.48 -19.60
C VAL A 83 9.14 -12.28 -20.80
N ASP A 84 9.44 -13.58 -20.84
CA ASP A 84 9.07 -14.48 -21.93
C ASP A 84 7.54 -14.58 -22.05
N ALA A 85 6.82 -14.82 -20.94
CA ALA A 85 5.37 -14.93 -20.95
C ALA A 85 4.69 -13.63 -21.42
N LEU A 86 5.18 -12.48 -20.94
CA LEU A 86 4.68 -11.16 -21.34
C LEU A 86 4.91 -10.94 -22.85
N THR A 87 6.13 -11.24 -23.35
CA THR A 87 6.49 -11.05 -24.76
C THR A 87 5.65 -11.94 -25.65
N GLN A 88 5.47 -13.21 -25.29
CA GLN A 88 4.64 -14.16 -26.05
C GLN A 88 3.19 -13.69 -26.11
N GLN A 89 2.58 -13.36 -24.97
CA GLN A 89 1.18 -12.93 -24.94
C GLN A 89 0.98 -11.61 -25.70
N ALA A 90 1.87 -10.64 -25.52
CA ALA A 90 1.77 -9.33 -26.19
C ALA A 90 1.91 -9.45 -27.72
N SER A 91 2.64 -10.47 -28.22
CA SER A 91 2.78 -10.73 -29.66
C SER A 91 1.58 -11.45 -30.28
N MET A 92 0.72 -12.06 -29.48
CA MET A 92 -0.44 -12.84 -29.96
C MET A 92 -1.76 -12.10 -29.82
N LEU A 93 -2.05 -11.61 -28.62
CA LEU A 93 -3.34 -11.02 -28.31
C LEU A 93 -3.26 -10.13 -27.07
N ASN A 94 -3.78 -8.91 -27.21
CA ASN A 94 -4.09 -8.02 -26.10
C ASN A 94 -5.58 -7.65 -26.14
N THR A 95 -6.35 -8.15 -25.18
CA THR A 95 -7.80 -7.95 -25.13
C THR A 95 -8.28 -7.78 -23.68
N HIS A 96 -9.59 -7.68 -23.48
CA HIS A 96 -10.23 -7.50 -22.16
C HIS A 96 -11.14 -8.67 -21.80
N THR A 97 -11.60 -8.72 -20.56
CA THR A 97 -12.36 -9.82 -19.95
C THR A 97 -13.76 -10.07 -20.53
N ARG A 98 -14.19 -9.31 -21.54
CA ARG A 98 -15.47 -9.58 -22.26
C ARG A 98 -15.33 -10.66 -23.34
N TYR A 99 -14.10 -11.09 -23.62
CA TYR A 99 -13.82 -12.23 -24.46
C TYR A 99 -13.31 -13.40 -23.61
N LEU A 100 -13.59 -14.62 -24.04
CA LEU A 100 -13.08 -15.82 -23.36
C LEU A 100 -11.59 -15.97 -23.63
N HIS A 101 -10.83 -16.22 -22.58
CA HIS A 101 -9.39 -16.50 -22.67
C HIS A 101 -8.95 -17.31 -21.44
N GLU A 102 -8.23 -18.40 -21.67
CA GLU A 102 -7.88 -19.37 -20.64
C GLU A 102 -6.93 -18.79 -19.58
N ASN A 103 -5.96 -17.94 -19.99
CA ASN A 103 -4.94 -17.43 -19.08
C ASN A 103 -5.53 -16.70 -17.86
N ILE A 104 -6.59 -15.90 -18.05
CA ILE A 104 -7.20 -15.18 -16.91
C ILE A 104 -7.97 -16.13 -16.01
N LEU A 105 -8.57 -17.19 -16.57
CA LEU A 105 -9.32 -18.19 -15.81
C LEU A 105 -8.35 -19.00 -14.93
N HIS A 106 -7.29 -19.55 -15.51
CA HIS A 106 -6.25 -20.28 -14.78
C HIS A 106 -5.62 -19.40 -13.70
N TYR A 107 -5.29 -18.14 -14.02
CA TYR A 107 -4.74 -17.22 -13.04
C TYR A 107 -5.71 -16.91 -11.88
N ALA A 108 -7.00 -16.77 -12.19
CA ALA A 108 -8.03 -16.59 -11.18
C ALA A 108 -8.15 -17.82 -10.26
N GLU A 109 -8.17 -19.04 -10.84
CA GLU A 109 -8.18 -20.31 -10.11
C GLU A 109 -6.96 -20.48 -9.21
N ASP A 110 -5.77 -20.19 -9.73
CA ASP A 110 -4.51 -20.26 -8.98
C ASP A 110 -4.51 -19.34 -7.76
N ILE A 111 -4.97 -18.10 -7.92
CA ILE A 111 -5.07 -17.15 -6.79
C ILE A 111 -6.12 -17.62 -5.78
N LEU A 112 -7.32 -17.96 -6.24
CA LEU A 112 -8.41 -18.39 -5.35
C LEU A 112 -8.04 -19.66 -4.58
N SER A 113 -7.25 -20.57 -5.16
CA SER A 113 -6.76 -21.77 -4.46
C SER A 113 -5.89 -21.46 -3.23
N THR A 114 -5.37 -20.24 -3.09
CA THR A 114 -4.59 -19.78 -1.94
C THR A 114 -5.43 -19.06 -0.89
N MET A 115 -6.72 -18.84 -1.17
CA MET A 115 -7.65 -18.12 -0.31
C MET A 115 -8.55 -19.08 0.48
N PRO A 116 -9.22 -18.61 1.55
CA PRO A 116 -10.27 -19.38 2.20
C PRO A 116 -11.43 -19.69 1.23
N ASP A 117 -12.11 -20.82 1.46
CA ASP A 117 -13.20 -21.32 0.59
C ASP A 117 -14.36 -20.33 0.41
N GLU A 118 -14.55 -19.42 1.37
CA GLU A 118 -15.56 -18.36 1.32
C GLU A 118 -15.28 -17.31 0.24
N LEU A 119 -14.02 -17.20 -0.21
CA LEU A 119 -13.59 -16.28 -1.27
C LEU A 119 -13.51 -17.03 -2.60
N ASP A 120 -14.63 -17.14 -3.29
CA ASP A 120 -14.81 -17.92 -4.51
C ASP A 120 -14.92 -17.10 -5.80
N ARG A 121 -14.72 -15.79 -5.71
CA ARG A 121 -14.77 -14.85 -6.84
C ARG A 121 -13.64 -13.84 -6.76
N ILE A 122 -13.14 -13.45 -7.92
CA ILE A 122 -12.08 -12.46 -8.05
C ILE A 122 -12.39 -11.44 -9.15
N MET A 123 -12.02 -10.19 -8.91
CA MET A 123 -12.08 -9.12 -9.91
C MET A 123 -10.71 -8.47 -10.02
N PHE A 124 -10.19 -8.36 -11.25
CA PHE A 124 -8.91 -7.73 -11.53
C PHE A 124 -9.09 -6.26 -11.88
N GLN A 125 -8.17 -5.43 -11.40
CA GLN A 125 -8.10 -3.99 -11.65
C GLN A 125 -6.69 -3.61 -12.14
N CYS A 126 -6.54 -2.42 -12.74
CA CYS A 126 -5.26 -1.96 -13.24
C CYS A 126 -4.30 -1.48 -12.14
N THR A 127 -4.83 -1.07 -10.99
CA THR A 127 -4.04 -0.55 -9.85
C THR A 127 -4.65 -0.97 -8.51
N GLY A 128 -3.83 -0.95 -7.44
CA GLY A 128 -4.33 -1.14 -6.08
C GLY A 128 -5.34 -0.05 -5.66
N SER A 129 -5.18 1.19 -6.16
CA SER A 129 -6.16 2.26 -5.93
C SER A 129 -7.53 1.93 -6.47
N GLU A 130 -7.59 1.38 -7.69
CA GLU A 130 -8.86 0.95 -8.31
C GLU A 130 -9.44 -0.29 -7.65
N ALA A 131 -8.60 -1.24 -7.24
CA ALA A 131 -9.04 -2.43 -6.54
C ALA A 131 -9.68 -2.07 -5.18
N ASN A 132 -9.04 -1.22 -4.40
CA ASN A 132 -9.57 -0.74 -3.13
C ASN A 132 -10.83 0.14 -3.32
N ASP A 133 -10.85 0.99 -4.35
CA ASP A 133 -12.05 1.78 -4.70
C ASP A 133 -13.26 0.86 -4.97
N LEU A 134 -13.05 -0.18 -5.80
CA LEU A 134 -14.10 -1.15 -6.09
C LEU A 134 -14.50 -1.95 -4.85
N ALA A 135 -13.55 -2.41 -4.04
CA ALA A 135 -13.83 -3.19 -2.83
C ALA A 135 -14.69 -2.39 -1.84
N ILE A 136 -14.37 -1.12 -1.61
CA ILE A 136 -15.17 -0.23 -0.74
C ILE A 136 -16.57 -0.02 -1.30
N ARG A 137 -16.70 0.22 -2.61
CA ARG A 137 -18.03 0.38 -3.26
C ARG A 137 -18.88 -0.88 -3.13
N VAL A 138 -18.27 -2.06 -3.28
CA VAL A 138 -18.95 -3.35 -3.08
C VAL A 138 -19.41 -3.49 -1.62
N ALA A 139 -18.52 -3.22 -0.66
CA ALA A 139 -18.84 -3.27 0.76
C ALA A 139 -19.98 -2.31 1.14
N GLN A 140 -19.92 -1.07 0.65
CA GLN A 140 -20.97 -0.05 0.87
C GLN A 140 -22.32 -0.49 0.27
N THR A 141 -22.31 -1.06 -0.94
CA THR A 141 -23.54 -1.56 -1.59
C THR A 141 -24.12 -2.74 -0.82
N TYR A 142 -23.29 -3.68 -0.38
CA TYR A 142 -23.71 -4.86 0.34
C TYR A 142 -24.26 -4.53 1.74
N THR A 143 -23.58 -3.67 2.48
CA THR A 143 -23.95 -3.31 3.85
C THR A 143 -25.02 -2.22 3.91
N GLY A 144 -25.13 -1.38 2.87
CA GLY A 144 -25.86 -0.11 2.90
C GLY A 144 -25.23 0.90 3.86
N GLY A 145 -23.95 0.74 4.21
CA GLY A 145 -23.18 1.65 5.08
C GLY A 145 -22.23 2.51 4.28
N GLU A 146 -21.73 3.58 4.91
CA GLU A 146 -20.72 4.49 4.34
C GLU A 146 -19.43 4.53 5.15
N GLY A 147 -19.46 4.06 6.40
CA GLY A 147 -18.37 4.16 7.35
C GLY A 147 -17.22 3.20 7.02
N VAL A 148 -16.02 3.73 6.89
CA VAL A 148 -14.81 2.92 6.68
C VAL A 148 -13.82 3.18 7.79
N ILE A 149 -13.27 2.12 8.37
CA ILE A 149 -12.20 2.19 9.36
C ILE A 149 -10.87 1.87 8.67
N VAL A 150 -9.84 2.63 8.99
CA VAL A 150 -8.45 2.44 8.53
C VAL A 150 -7.48 2.61 9.69
N THR A 151 -6.23 2.21 9.53
CA THR A 151 -5.16 2.52 10.50
C THR A 151 -4.62 3.93 10.32
N SER A 152 -4.01 4.48 11.37
CA SER A 152 -3.59 5.89 11.42
C SER A 152 -2.46 6.26 10.44
N GLU A 153 -1.72 5.30 9.92
CA GLU A 153 -0.62 5.48 8.95
C GLU A 153 -0.93 4.81 7.61
N ALA A 154 -2.18 4.40 7.37
CA ALA A 154 -2.57 3.66 6.18
C ALA A 154 -2.38 4.45 4.87
N TYR A 155 -1.97 3.73 3.82
CA TYR A 155 -2.04 4.17 2.43
C TYR A 155 -2.79 3.13 1.60
N HIS A 156 -3.93 3.50 1.09
CA HIS A 156 -4.81 2.62 0.30
C HIS A 156 -4.96 3.05 -1.16
N GLY A 157 -4.28 4.11 -1.55
CA GLY A 157 -4.28 4.60 -2.92
C GLY A 157 -4.57 6.10 -3.04
N ASN A 158 -4.62 6.57 -4.27
CA ASN A 158 -4.76 8.00 -4.62
C ASN A 158 -5.95 8.31 -5.55
N SER A 159 -6.92 7.38 -5.70
CA SER A 159 -8.20 7.71 -6.33
C SER A 159 -8.99 8.71 -5.45
N ALA A 160 -10.04 9.30 -5.99
CA ALA A 160 -10.88 10.24 -5.24
C ALA A 160 -11.50 9.64 -3.96
N LEU A 161 -11.71 8.31 -3.91
CA LEU A 161 -12.19 7.61 -2.73
C LEU A 161 -11.02 7.18 -1.84
N THR A 162 -10.04 6.45 -2.38
CA THR A 162 -8.97 5.87 -1.58
C THR A 162 -8.03 6.91 -0.98
N SER A 163 -7.85 8.08 -1.62
CA SER A 163 -7.08 9.17 -1.02
C SER A 163 -7.69 9.71 0.27
N LYS A 164 -9.02 9.68 0.38
CA LYS A 164 -9.75 10.05 1.60
C LYS A 164 -9.62 9.02 2.73
N LEU A 165 -9.13 7.82 2.39
CA LEU A 165 -8.89 6.70 3.29
C LEU A 165 -7.39 6.46 3.54
N SER A 166 -6.52 7.40 3.11
CA SER A 166 -5.07 7.27 3.15
C SER A 166 -4.42 8.36 4.00
N PRO A 167 -4.43 8.23 5.34
CA PRO A 167 -3.79 9.20 6.24
C PRO A 167 -2.30 9.45 5.94
N ALA A 168 -1.59 8.45 5.42
CA ALA A 168 -0.17 8.55 5.04
C ALA A 168 0.12 9.60 3.94
N LEU A 169 -0.89 10.05 3.18
CA LEU A 169 -0.74 11.14 2.21
C LEU A 169 -0.48 12.51 2.85
N GLY A 170 -0.59 12.59 4.17
CA GLY A 170 -0.24 13.77 4.95
C GLY A 170 -1.33 14.83 5.02
N THR A 171 -0.95 16.02 5.52
CA THR A 171 -1.88 17.09 5.88
C THR A 171 -2.51 17.83 4.69
N ALA A 172 -1.97 17.66 3.48
CA ALA A 172 -2.53 18.24 2.28
C ALA A 172 -3.78 17.49 1.78
N GLN A 173 -4.00 16.27 2.25
CA GLN A 173 -5.16 15.45 1.90
C GLN A 173 -6.29 15.64 2.91
N THR A 174 -7.49 15.95 2.42
CA THR A 174 -8.70 15.95 3.25
C THR A 174 -9.21 14.51 3.42
N LEU A 175 -9.25 14.05 4.65
CA LEU A 175 -9.78 12.73 5.00
C LEU A 175 -11.31 12.70 4.90
N GLY A 176 -11.87 11.51 4.66
CA GLY A 176 -13.31 11.32 4.54
C GLY A 176 -14.07 11.56 5.85
N LEU A 177 -15.20 12.25 5.79
CA LEU A 177 -16.02 12.52 6.98
C LEU A 177 -16.61 11.24 7.60
N THR A 178 -16.84 10.21 6.78
CA THR A 178 -17.36 8.89 7.20
C THR A 178 -16.25 7.91 7.59
N MET A 179 -14.98 8.33 7.53
CA MET A 179 -13.83 7.52 7.91
C MET A 179 -13.54 7.66 9.41
N ARG A 180 -13.06 6.57 10.00
CA ARG A 180 -12.45 6.57 11.34
C ARG A 180 -11.09 5.90 11.30
N MET A 181 -10.19 6.39 12.13
CA MET A 181 -8.85 5.80 12.29
C MET A 181 -8.78 5.02 13.60
N ILE A 182 -8.13 3.87 13.53
CA ILE A 182 -7.66 3.14 14.71
C ILE A 182 -6.14 3.23 14.77
N PRO A 183 -5.54 3.02 15.94
CA PRO A 183 -4.08 2.97 16.05
C PRO A 183 -3.47 1.90 15.13
N THR A 184 -2.34 2.25 14.53
CA THR A 184 -1.45 1.31 13.87
C THR A 184 -1.01 0.22 14.85
N PRO A 185 -0.94 -1.07 14.46
CA PRO A 185 -0.58 -2.16 15.36
C PRO A 185 0.93 -2.22 15.68
N ASP A 186 1.49 -1.09 16.14
CA ASP A 186 2.90 -0.92 16.46
C ASP A 186 3.23 -1.51 17.85
N THR A 187 3.58 -2.78 17.89
CA THR A 187 3.92 -3.47 19.13
C THR A 187 5.14 -2.87 19.85
N TYR A 188 6.00 -2.15 19.15
CA TYR A 188 7.18 -1.52 19.73
C TYR A 188 6.83 -0.27 20.55
N ARG A 189 5.87 0.54 20.10
CA ARG A 189 5.53 1.84 20.73
C ARG A 189 4.27 1.79 21.58
N LEU A 190 3.38 0.83 21.32
CA LEU A 190 2.13 0.75 22.05
C LEU A 190 2.32 0.20 23.47
N VAL A 191 1.54 0.76 24.39
CA VAL A 191 1.39 0.27 25.77
C VAL A 191 -0.10 -0.02 25.98
N ILE A 192 -0.42 -1.26 26.34
CA ILE A 192 -1.78 -1.75 26.54
C ILE A 192 -1.94 -2.08 28.03
N ASP A 193 -2.83 -1.38 28.69
CA ASP A 193 -3.12 -1.56 30.15
C ASP A 193 -1.84 -1.53 31.02
N GLY A 194 -0.89 -0.65 30.65
CA GLY A 194 0.38 -0.46 31.35
C GLY A 194 1.48 -1.47 30.99
N LYS A 195 1.24 -2.39 30.07
CA LYS A 195 2.18 -3.39 29.58
C LYS A 195 2.64 -3.05 28.16
N PRO A 196 3.94 -3.13 27.81
CA PRO A 196 4.41 -3.00 26.43
C PRO A 196 3.69 -3.99 25.52
N ALA A 197 3.18 -3.53 24.37
CA ALA A 197 2.44 -4.40 23.45
C ALA A 197 3.29 -5.56 22.90
N ALA A 198 4.60 -5.39 22.80
CA ALA A 198 5.55 -6.46 22.43
C ALA A 198 5.54 -7.65 23.40
N GLU A 199 5.07 -7.48 24.64
CA GLU A 199 4.98 -8.51 25.66
C GLU A 199 3.59 -9.17 25.72
N CYS A 200 2.63 -8.67 24.92
CA CYS A 200 1.27 -9.21 24.87
C CYS A 200 1.23 -10.50 24.04
N ALA A 201 0.41 -11.46 24.49
CA ALA A 201 0.06 -12.61 23.66
C ALA A 201 -0.75 -12.15 22.44
N ALA A 202 -0.74 -12.93 21.34
CA ALA A 202 -1.45 -12.57 20.11
C ALA A 202 -2.95 -12.32 20.35
N GLU A 203 -3.60 -13.14 21.17
CA GLU A 203 -5.01 -12.98 21.51
C GLU A 203 -5.27 -11.70 22.33
N GLU A 204 -4.40 -11.40 23.31
CA GLU A 204 -4.49 -10.18 24.13
C GLU A 204 -4.38 -8.93 23.25
N PHE A 205 -3.36 -8.89 22.39
CA PHE A 205 -3.14 -7.80 21.45
C PHE A 205 -4.28 -7.67 20.43
N GLY A 206 -4.75 -8.79 19.89
CA GLY A 206 -5.87 -8.83 18.96
C GLY A 206 -7.19 -8.37 19.58
N ASN A 207 -7.47 -8.75 20.82
CA ASN A 207 -8.64 -8.29 21.56
C ASN A 207 -8.61 -6.79 21.83
N TRP A 208 -7.43 -6.23 22.13
CA TRP A 208 -7.26 -4.78 22.25
C TRP A 208 -7.56 -4.09 20.90
N MET A 209 -6.98 -4.58 19.80
CA MET A 209 -7.22 -4.00 18.46
C MET A 209 -8.69 -4.10 18.05
N ALA A 210 -9.34 -5.23 18.30
CA ALA A 210 -10.79 -5.38 18.11
C ALA A 210 -11.60 -4.40 18.98
N GLY A 211 -11.11 -4.08 20.17
CA GLY A 211 -11.65 -3.02 21.03
C GLY A 211 -11.60 -1.63 20.38
N GLU A 212 -10.47 -1.30 19.73
CA GLU A 212 -10.34 -0.03 19.00
C GLU A 212 -11.28 0.03 17.80
N VAL A 213 -11.45 -1.07 17.06
CA VAL A 213 -12.46 -1.16 15.97
C VAL A 213 -13.87 -0.94 16.53
N ARG A 214 -14.26 -1.61 17.62
CA ARG A 214 -15.57 -1.42 18.26
C ARG A 214 -15.81 0.01 18.73
N LYS A 215 -14.78 0.69 19.27
CA LYS A 215 -14.87 2.12 19.63
C LYS A 215 -15.12 3.00 18.40
N ALA A 216 -14.43 2.72 17.28
CA ALA A 216 -14.61 3.45 16.04
C ALA A 216 -16.01 3.24 15.45
N VAL A 217 -16.54 2.01 15.48
CA VAL A 217 -17.92 1.70 15.07
C VAL A 217 -18.94 2.45 15.95
N ALA A 218 -18.78 2.39 17.27
CA ALA A 218 -19.67 3.10 18.18
C ALA A 218 -19.63 4.64 18.00
N ASP A 219 -18.47 5.19 17.63
CA ASP A 219 -18.38 6.61 17.27
C ASP A 219 -19.12 6.93 15.97
N MET A 220 -18.97 6.08 14.94
CA MET A 220 -19.73 6.21 13.70
C MET A 220 -21.24 6.21 13.97
N GLU A 221 -21.73 5.26 14.75
CA GLU A 221 -23.16 5.13 15.10
C GLU A 221 -23.69 6.40 15.80
N ARG A 222 -22.94 6.95 16.75
CA ARG A 222 -23.31 8.23 17.40
C ARG A 222 -23.45 9.39 16.42
N HIS A 223 -22.78 9.33 15.29
CA HIS A 223 -22.85 10.35 14.24
C HIS A 223 -23.80 9.97 13.09
N GLY A 224 -24.57 8.90 13.24
CA GLY A 224 -25.50 8.43 12.22
C GLY A 224 -24.82 7.80 10.98
N ILE A 225 -23.56 7.41 11.12
CA ILE A 225 -22.76 6.77 10.05
C ILE A 225 -22.85 5.26 10.25
N LYS A 226 -23.45 4.56 9.28
CA LYS A 226 -23.51 3.10 9.29
C LYS A 226 -22.15 2.53 8.84
N PHE A 227 -21.58 1.61 9.61
CA PHE A 227 -20.34 0.90 9.28
C PHE A 227 -20.48 0.07 8.00
N ALA A 228 -19.48 0.13 7.14
CA ALA A 228 -19.39 -0.65 5.90
C ALA A 228 -18.20 -1.61 5.90
N ALA A 229 -17.01 -1.15 6.26
CA ALA A 229 -15.80 -1.97 6.17
C ALA A 229 -14.66 -1.49 7.07
N LEU A 230 -13.81 -2.42 7.49
CA LEU A 230 -12.43 -2.18 7.90
C LEU A 230 -11.53 -2.46 6.69
N LEU A 231 -10.69 -1.48 6.33
CA LEU A 231 -9.71 -1.62 5.25
C LEU A 231 -8.31 -1.60 5.84
N ALA A 232 -7.58 -2.68 5.65
CA ALA A 232 -6.20 -2.83 6.09
C ALA A 232 -5.42 -3.68 5.09
N ASP A 233 -4.11 -3.46 4.97
CA ASP A 233 -3.26 -4.41 4.25
C ASP A 233 -2.80 -5.55 5.19
N SER A 234 -2.42 -6.68 4.60
CA SER A 234 -2.18 -7.93 5.34
C SER A 234 -0.99 -7.88 6.31
N ILE A 235 -0.06 -6.94 6.13
CA ILE A 235 1.12 -6.76 6.99
C ILE A 235 1.33 -5.31 7.41
N PHE A 236 0.37 -4.43 7.13
CA PHE A 236 0.44 -2.99 7.47
C PHE A 236 1.70 -2.33 6.92
N SER A 237 1.98 -2.55 5.64
CA SER A 237 3.23 -2.14 5.00
C SER A 237 3.47 -0.63 5.05
N SER A 238 2.45 0.17 4.81
CA SER A 238 2.53 1.65 4.91
C SER A 238 2.63 2.15 6.35
N ASP A 239 2.09 1.41 7.29
CA ASP A 239 2.10 1.73 8.71
C ASP A 239 3.48 1.46 9.37
N GLY A 240 4.30 0.55 8.80
CA GLY A 240 5.63 0.23 9.33
C GLY A 240 6.01 -1.25 9.29
N VAL A 241 5.19 -2.11 8.66
CA VAL A 241 5.35 -3.57 8.58
C VAL A 241 5.19 -4.26 9.93
N TYR A 242 3.97 -4.69 10.24
CA TYR A 242 3.60 -5.30 11.52
C TYR A 242 2.98 -6.70 11.34
N PRO A 243 3.79 -7.74 11.05
CA PRO A 243 3.30 -9.10 10.88
C PRO A 243 3.03 -9.83 12.20
N ASP A 244 3.54 -9.31 13.32
CA ASP A 244 3.56 -9.98 14.62
C ASP A 244 2.68 -9.27 15.67
N PRO A 245 2.22 -10.03 16.65
CA PRO A 245 2.34 -11.49 16.84
C PRO A 245 1.39 -12.27 15.92
N VAL A 246 1.84 -13.40 15.39
CA VAL A 246 1.04 -14.21 14.45
C VAL A 246 -0.34 -14.54 15.04
N GLY A 247 -1.40 -14.29 14.26
CA GLY A 247 -2.80 -14.57 14.64
C GLY A 247 -3.52 -13.43 15.37
N TYR A 248 -2.87 -12.30 15.63
CA TYR A 248 -3.49 -11.17 16.35
C TYR A 248 -4.68 -10.53 15.61
N LEU A 249 -4.77 -10.68 14.29
CA LEU A 249 -5.90 -10.17 13.52
C LEU A 249 -7.19 -11.01 13.69
N LYS A 250 -7.09 -12.26 14.19
CA LYS A 250 -8.27 -13.12 14.31
C LYS A 250 -9.41 -12.48 15.12
N PRO A 251 -9.20 -11.94 16.34
CA PRO A 251 -10.27 -11.28 17.10
C PRO A 251 -10.84 -10.01 16.44
N VAL A 252 -10.13 -9.44 15.47
CA VAL A 252 -10.59 -8.27 14.70
C VAL A 252 -11.53 -8.70 13.57
N ILE A 253 -11.28 -9.88 12.99
CA ILE A 253 -12.06 -10.43 11.87
C ILE A 253 -13.33 -11.11 12.37
N ASP A 254 -13.25 -11.85 13.49
CA ASP A 254 -14.39 -12.52 14.16
C ASP A 254 -15.39 -11.49 14.73
#